data_eda06b51832afe268096b54db09360a8
#
_entry.id   eda06b51832afe268096b54db09360a8
#
_cell.length_a   1.000
_cell.length_b   1.000
_cell.length_c   1.000
_cell.angle_alpha   90.00
_cell.angle_beta   90.00
_cell.angle_gamma   90.00
#
_symmetry.space_group_name_H-M   'P 1'
#
loop_
_entity.id
_entity.type
_entity.pdbx_description
1 polymer ?
#
loop_
_entity_poly.entity_id
_entity_poly.type
_entity_poly.pdbx_seq_one_letter_code
_entity_poly.pdbx_strand_id
1 'polypeptide(L)'
;YPAIDTTAGERERGTLETILTLPVTNQELIFSKFLTVGTIGVASALLNVLSMGGIGVYLYKLAAQTTSMVSKIQVSKFVPAILVCCLCILAFAVLISALSMCFCVFAKTYKEANNYITPLMLLVMFASFIGFMPNVTLTRNMALVPVANICLLIRDLLAFKFSFSSITIVLFSNVAYGIIAVLVLGKLYNSEAILFGDGTGNVQIFERRSNMIKGGVPSVGDACLVLPVVLVLMIYAGGFASAK
;
A
#
# COMPACT_ATOMS: atom_id res chain seq x y z
N TYR A 1 5.68 -10.34 -1.40
CA TYR A 1 6.61 -11.43 -1.05
C TYR A 1 7.91 -10.92 -0.40
N PRO A 2 8.63 -9.91 -0.89
CA PRO A 2 9.88 -9.45 -0.25
C PRO A 2 9.72 -9.07 1.23
N ALA A 3 8.58 -8.50 1.61
CA ALA A 3 8.28 -8.18 3.00
C ALA A 3 8.18 -9.44 3.87
N ILE A 4 7.61 -10.53 3.35
CA ILE A 4 7.52 -11.82 4.06
C ILE A 4 8.91 -12.42 4.24
N ASP A 5 9.70 -12.44 3.16
CA ASP A 5 11.05 -13.05 3.17
C ASP A 5 11.99 -12.36 4.16
N THR A 6 11.94 -11.03 4.24
CA THR A 6 12.82 -10.23 5.12
C THR A 6 12.34 -10.15 6.58
N THR A 7 11.14 -10.66 6.89
CA THR A 7 10.57 -10.65 8.25
C THR A 7 10.30 -12.06 8.75
N ALA A 8 9.14 -12.63 8.40
CA ALA A 8 8.74 -13.97 8.82
C ALA A 8 9.66 -15.06 8.27
N GLY A 9 10.20 -14.91 7.05
CA GLY A 9 11.12 -15.86 6.45
C GLY A 9 12.43 -15.97 7.22
N GLU A 10 12.98 -14.87 7.74
CA GLU A 10 14.18 -14.91 8.58
C GLU A 10 13.93 -15.58 9.94
N ARG A 11 12.73 -15.38 10.51
CA ARG A 11 12.34 -16.08 11.75
C ARG A 11 12.23 -17.58 11.53
N GLU A 12 11.54 -17.99 10.48
CA GLU A 12 11.32 -19.41 10.18
C GLU A 12 12.65 -20.15 9.89
N ARG A 13 13.61 -19.46 9.28
CA ARG A 13 14.95 -20.01 9.00
C ARG A 13 15.91 -19.94 10.19
N GLY A 14 15.51 -19.31 11.31
CA GLY A 14 16.37 -19.12 12.48
C GLY A 14 17.51 -18.10 12.27
N THR A 15 17.54 -17.38 11.15
CA THR A 15 18.59 -16.40 10.85
C THR A 15 18.43 -15.10 11.63
N LEU A 16 17.25 -14.84 12.20
CA LEU A 16 16.99 -13.64 12.99
C LEU A 16 17.94 -13.55 14.20
N GLU A 17 18.18 -14.67 14.89
CA GLU A 17 19.09 -14.71 16.04
C GLU A 17 20.52 -14.31 15.66
N THR A 18 20.99 -14.79 14.50
CA THR A 18 22.30 -14.43 13.97
C THR A 18 22.39 -12.93 13.62
N ILE A 19 21.33 -12.37 13.07
CA ILE A 19 21.28 -10.93 12.72
C ILE A 19 21.29 -10.07 13.99
N LEU A 20 20.63 -10.50 15.06
CA LEU A 20 20.59 -9.78 16.34
C LEU A 20 21.94 -9.79 17.08
N THR A 21 22.87 -10.69 16.74
CA THR A 21 24.23 -10.67 17.28
C THR A 21 25.16 -9.64 16.63
N LEU A 22 24.74 -9.03 15.53
CA LEU A 22 25.49 -7.98 14.85
C LEU A 22 25.52 -6.70 15.69
N PRO A 23 26.63 -5.94 15.72
CA PRO A 23 26.75 -4.70 16.44
C PRO A 23 26.05 -3.54 15.71
N VAL A 24 24.75 -3.70 15.43
CA VAL A 24 23.91 -2.71 14.77
C VAL A 24 22.69 -2.38 15.64
N THR A 25 22.20 -1.16 15.54
CA THR A 25 21.01 -0.78 16.28
C THR A 25 19.74 -1.37 15.63
N ASN A 26 18.71 -1.66 16.44
CA ASN A 26 17.43 -2.16 15.93
C ASN A 26 16.83 -1.24 14.85
N GLN A 27 17.04 0.06 14.95
CA GLN A 27 16.55 1.05 13.99
C GLN A 27 17.25 0.91 12.63
N GLU A 28 18.57 0.72 12.62
CA GLU A 28 19.33 0.50 11.38
C GLU A 28 18.92 -0.80 10.69
N LEU A 29 18.68 -1.85 11.47
CA LEU A 29 18.21 -3.13 10.96
C LEU A 29 16.84 -2.99 10.28
N ILE A 30 15.91 -2.30 10.93
CA ILE A 30 14.56 -2.06 10.37
C ILE A 30 14.64 -1.24 9.10
N PHE A 31 15.42 -0.17 9.15
CA PHE A 31 15.56 0.73 8.02
C PHE A 31 16.17 0.03 6.80
N SER A 32 17.17 -0.82 7.01
CA SER A 32 17.79 -1.62 5.94
C SER A 32 16.79 -2.59 5.30
N LYS A 33 15.99 -3.30 6.12
CA LYS A 33 14.93 -4.20 5.64
C LYS A 33 13.85 -3.42 4.88
N PHE A 34 13.39 -2.31 5.42
CA PHE A 34 12.43 -1.44 4.75
C PHE A 34 12.96 -0.92 3.41
N LEU A 35 14.24 -0.50 3.37
CA LEU A 35 14.87 -0.04 2.14
C LEU A 35 14.91 -1.16 1.10
N THR A 36 15.25 -2.39 1.50
CA THR A 36 15.28 -3.55 0.62
C THR A 36 13.89 -3.85 0.03
N VAL A 37 12.85 -3.93 0.87
CA VAL A 37 11.49 -4.17 0.42
C VAL A 37 10.97 -3.03 -0.44
N GLY A 38 11.26 -1.79 -0.04
CA GLY A 38 10.89 -0.58 -0.77
C GLY A 38 11.54 -0.50 -2.14
N THR A 39 12.83 -0.78 -2.25
CA THR A 39 13.53 -0.76 -3.55
C THR A 39 13.00 -1.80 -4.52
N ILE A 40 12.72 -3.03 -4.04
CA ILE A 40 12.11 -4.07 -4.87
C ILE A 40 10.69 -3.65 -5.30
N GLY A 41 9.91 -3.07 -4.38
CA GLY A 41 8.57 -2.55 -4.67
C GLY A 41 8.59 -1.45 -5.73
N VAL A 42 9.48 -0.47 -5.58
CA VAL A 42 9.69 0.62 -6.53
C VAL A 42 10.17 0.09 -7.89
N ALA A 43 11.14 -0.81 -7.91
CA ALA A 43 11.62 -1.42 -9.15
C ALA A 43 10.50 -2.17 -9.89
N SER A 44 9.70 -2.95 -9.17
CA SER A 44 8.55 -3.64 -9.74
C SER A 44 7.50 -2.66 -10.29
N ALA A 45 7.23 -1.58 -9.57
CA ALA A 45 6.29 -0.54 -10.01
C ALA A 45 6.78 0.16 -11.29
N LEU A 46 8.07 0.50 -11.37
CA LEU A 46 8.67 1.10 -12.56
C LEU A 46 8.59 0.16 -13.77
N LEU A 47 8.92 -1.12 -13.59
CA LEU A 47 8.82 -2.11 -14.67
C LEU A 47 7.38 -2.26 -15.18
N ASN A 48 6.40 -2.24 -14.28
CA ASN A 48 4.98 -2.26 -14.66
C ASN A 48 4.59 -1.02 -15.48
N VAL A 49 4.98 0.18 -15.04
CA VAL A 49 4.69 1.43 -15.77
C VAL A 49 5.35 1.43 -17.15
N LEU A 50 6.60 1.00 -17.25
CA LEU A 50 7.32 0.89 -18.52
C LEU A 50 6.65 -0.12 -19.46
N SER A 51 6.25 -1.28 -18.95
CA SER A 51 5.56 -2.31 -19.74
C SER A 51 4.22 -1.80 -20.27
N MET A 52 3.38 -1.22 -19.39
CA MET A 52 2.10 -0.63 -19.80
C MET A 52 2.26 0.53 -20.78
N GLY A 53 3.25 1.37 -20.56
CA GLY A 53 3.60 2.46 -21.48
C GLY A 53 4.00 1.94 -22.85
N GLY A 54 4.82 0.90 -22.90
CA GLY A 54 5.25 0.25 -24.16
C GLY A 54 4.06 -0.33 -24.94
N ILE A 55 3.17 -1.05 -24.25
CA ILE A 55 1.94 -1.61 -24.83
C ILE A 55 1.04 -0.46 -25.33
N GLY A 56 0.88 0.60 -24.55
CA GLY A 56 0.09 1.77 -24.93
C GLY A 56 0.58 2.43 -26.23
N VAL A 57 1.90 2.63 -26.35
CA VAL A 57 2.51 3.18 -27.57
C VAL A 57 2.34 2.22 -28.76
N TYR A 58 2.50 0.94 -28.55
CA TYR A 58 2.29 -0.06 -29.61
C TYR A 58 0.85 -0.06 -30.13
N LEU A 59 -0.14 -0.10 -29.23
CA LEU A 59 -1.56 -0.05 -29.58
C LEU A 59 -1.94 1.26 -30.27
N TYR A 60 -1.36 2.39 -29.82
CA TYR A 60 -1.56 3.68 -30.47
C TYR A 60 -1.06 3.65 -31.93
N LYS A 61 0.14 3.13 -32.18
CA LYS A 61 0.69 3.01 -33.55
C LYS A 61 -0.18 2.14 -34.43
N LEU A 62 -0.67 1.01 -33.90
CA LEU A 62 -1.54 0.09 -34.63
C LEU A 62 -2.89 0.77 -34.96
N ALA A 63 -3.51 1.44 -33.99
CA ALA A 63 -4.78 2.13 -34.20
C ALA A 63 -4.65 3.34 -35.15
N ALA A 64 -3.51 4.05 -35.13
CA ALA A 64 -3.24 5.17 -36.04
C ALA A 64 -3.12 4.74 -37.51
N GLN A 65 -2.75 3.47 -37.75
CA GLN A 65 -2.71 2.91 -39.13
C GLN A 65 -4.11 2.54 -39.63
N THR A 66 -5.05 2.21 -38.74
CA THR A 66 -6.38 1.73 -39.13
C THR A 66 -7.43 2.83 -39.13
N THR A 67 -7.23 3.92 -38.36
CA THR A 67 -8.26 4.95 -38.17
C THR A 67 -7.64 6.35 -38.19
N SER A 68 -8.05 7.17 -39.16
CA SER A 68 -7.61 8.56 -39.31
C SER A 68 -7.94 9.49 -38.12
N MET A 69 -8.91 9.09 -37.27
CA MET A 69 -9.29 9.82 -36.07
C MET A 69 -8.19 9.76 -34.99
N VAL A 70 -7.51 8.62 -34.87
CA VAL A 70 -6.48 8.37 -33.84
C VAL A 70 -5.19 9.14 -34.15
N SER A 71 -4.88 9.36 -35.43
CA SER A 71 -3.70 10.12 -35.85
C SER A 71 -3.71 11.57 -35.41
N LYS A 72 -4.88 12.14 -35.06
CA LYS A 72 -5.02 13.51 -34.55
C LYS A 72 -4.68 13.65 -33.04
N ILE A 73 -4.52 12.54 -32.33
CA ILE A 73 -4.22 12.57 -30.90
C ILE A 73 -2.72 12.90 -30.72
N GLN A 74 -2.44 14.03 -30.11
CA GLN A 74 -1.06 14.45 -29.82
C GLN A 74 -0.50 13.65 -28.65
N VAL A 75 0.36 12.67 -28.92
CA VAL A 75 1.03 11.83 -27.91
C VAL A 75 1.81 12.67 -26.88
N SER A 76 2.33 13.83 -27.29
CA SER A 76 3.06 14.75 -26.41
C SER A 76 2.25 15.23 -25.20
N LYS A 77 0.91 15.26 -25.28
CA LYS A 77 0.03 15.63 -24.17
C LYS A 77 -0.09 14.53 -23.09
N PHE A 78 0.25 13.29 -23.42
CA PHE A 78 0.26 12.19 -22.46
C PHE A 78 1.53 12.16 -21.60
N VAL A 79 2.63 12.75 -22.07
CA VAL A 79 3.92 12.73 -21.35
C VAL A 79 3.81 13.29 -19.92
N PRO A 80 3.25 14.50 -19.68
CA PRO A 80 3.12 15.04 -18.33
C PRO A 80 2.18 14.20 -17.47
N ALA A 81 1.10 13.63 -18.04
CA ALA A 81 0.20 12.74 -17.33
C ALA A 81 0.91 11.47 -16.84
N ILE A 82 1.67 10.82 -17.73
CA ILE A 82 2.44 9.61 -17.40
C ILE A 82 3.48 9.91 -16.31
N LEU A 83 4.14 11.07 -16.37
CA LEU A 83 5.15 11.47 -15.40
C LEU A 83 4.56 11.66 -13.99
N VAL A 84 3.40 12.32 -13.91
CA VAL A 84 2.66 12.48 -12.64
C VAL A 84 2.14 11.14 -12.13
N CYS A 85 1.58 10.29 -13.00
CA CYS A 85 1.16 8.94 -12.64
C CYS A 85 2.33 8.12 -12.07
N CYS A 86 3.50 8.17 -12.73
CA CYS A 86 4.70 7.48 -12.27
C CYS A 86 5.09 7.92 -10.87
N LEU A 87 5.14 9.23 -10.62
CA LEU A 87 5.47 9.78 -9.30
C LEU A 87 4.48 9.31 -8.21
N CYS A 88 3.18 9.33 -8.49
CA CYS A 88 2.15 8.87 -7.56
C CYS A 88 2.24 7.36 -7.30
N ILE A 89 2.51 6.56 -8.32
CA ILE A 89 2.69 5.10 -8.19
C ILE A 89 3.93 4.78 -7.34
N LEU A 90 5.02 5.53 -7.51
CA LEU A 90 6.23 5.37 -6.68
C LEU A 90 5.95 5.67 -5.21
N ALA A 91 5.28 6.78 -4.90
CA ALA A 91 4.87 7.11 -3.54
C ALA A 91 3.98 6.02 -2.93
N PHE A 92 3.07 5.46 -3.74
CA PHE A 92 2.20 4.37 -3.31
C PHE A 92 2.96 3.05 -3.09
N ALA A 93 3.94 2.73 -3.93
CA ALA A 93 4.77 1.55 -3.75
C ALA A 93 5.51 1.56 -2.41
N VAL A 94 6.03 2.72 -2.01
CA VAL A 94 6.68 2.93 -0.70
C VAL A 94 5.66 2.74 0.44
N LEU A 95 4.46 3.31 0.32
CA LEU A 95 3.39 3.14 1.31
C LEU A 95 3.02 1.66 1.50
N ILE A 96 2.76 0.94 0.41
CA ILE A 96 2.37 -0.47 0.46
C ILE A 96 3.51 -1.35 1.00
N SER A 97 4.76 -1.03 0.67
CA SER A 97 5.93 -1.73 1.22
C SER A 97 5.99 -1.59 2.74
N ALA A 98 5.82 -0.38 3.27
CA ALA A 98 5.80 -0.12 4.70
C ALA A 98 4.64 -0.84 5.40
N LEU A 99 3.43 -0.76 4.86
CA LEU A 99 2.26 -1.46 5.40
C LEU A 99 2.46 -2.98 5.39
N SER A 100 2.94 -3.55 4.28
CA SER A 100 3.20 -4.97 4.19
C SER A 100 4.18 -5.45 5.25
N MET A 101 5.25 -4.69 5.51
CA MET A 101 6.19 -5.00 6.59
C MET A 101 5.54 -4.93 7.96
N CYS A 102 4.70 -3.92 8.23
CA CYS A 102 3.98 -3.80 9.50
C CYS A 102 3.13 -5.06 9.79
N PHE A 103 2.48 -5.63 8.78
CA PHE A 103 1.70 -6.86 8.95
C PHE A 103 2.59 -8.10 9.11
N CYS A 104 3.68 -8.18 8.35
CA CYS A 104 4.58 -9.34 8.39
C CYS A 104 5.38 -9.48 9.69
N VAL A 105 5.62 -8.38 10.41
CA VAL A 105 6.37 -8.37 11.67
C VAL A 105 5.75 -9.29 12.74
N PHE A 106 4.43 -9.42 12.73
CA PHE A 106 3.71 -10.26 13.71
C PHE A 106 3.76 -11.75 13.39
N ALA A 107 4.09 -12.13 12.16
CA ALA A 107 4.10 -13.51 11.71
C ALA A 107 5.38 -14.23 12.14
N LYS A 108 5.24 -15.51 12.51
CA LYS A 108 6.35 -16.40 12.86
C LYS A 108 6.79 -17.27 11.69
N THR A 109 5.85 -17.62 10.83
CA THR A 109 6.08 -18.50 9.68
C THR A 109 5.66 -17.79 8.40
N TYR A 110 6.20 -18.24 7.28
CA TYR A 110 5.85 -17.75 5.95
C TYR A 110 4.34 -17.86 5.66
N LYS A 111 3.75 -18.99 6.07
CA LYS A 111 2.31 -19.24 5.91
C LYS A 111 1.45 -18.25 6.70
N GLU A 112 1.86 -17.96 7.93
CA GLU A 112 1.17 -17.00 8.80
C GLU A 112 1.26 -15.58 8.24
N ALA A 113 2.45 -15.16 7.77
CA ALA A 113 2.65 -13.87 7.13
C ALA A 113 1.78 -13.69 5.90
N ASN A 114 1.65 -14.73 5.07
CA ASN A 114 0.79 -14.69 3.89
C ASN A 114 -0.70 -14.53 4.28
N ASN A 115 -1.13 -15.17 5.38
CA ASN A 115 -2.49 -15.00 5.90
C ASN A 115 -2.74 -13.57 6.41
N TYR A 116 -1.73 -12.91 7.02
CA TYR A 116 -1.86 -11.52 7.50
C TYR A 116 -1.84 -10.50 6.37
N ILE A 117 -1.13 -10.77 5.28
CA ILE A 117 -1.13 -9.89 4.09
C ILE A 117 -2.43 -10.01 3.29
N THR A 118 -3.11 -11.16 3.32
CA THR A 118 -4.33 -11.39 2.54
C THR A 118 -5.42 -10.33 2.78
N PRO A 119 -5.77 -9.93 4.02
CA PRO A 119 -6.74 -8.85 4.26
C PRO A 119 -6.30 -7.51 3.69
N LEU A 120 -4.99 -7.19 3.75
CA LEU A 120 -4.45 -5.97 3.15
C LEU A 120 -4.61 -5.98 1.63
N MET A 121 -4.33 -7.12 0.99
CA MET A 121 -4.51 -7.30 -0.46
C MET A 121 -5.97 -7.15 -0.88
N LEU A 122 -6.90 -7.75 -0.13
CA LEU A 122 -8.34 -7.60 -0.37
C LEU A 122 -8.79 -6.15 -0.22
N LEU A 123 -8.31 -5.44 0.80
CA LEU A 123 -8.61 -4.04 1.00
C LEU A 123 -8.15 -3.19 -0.19
N VAL A 124 -6.90 -3.37 -0.63
CA VAL A 124 -6.35 -2.66 -1.80
C VAL A 124 -7.16 -2.98 -3.05
N MET A 125 -7.53 -4.24 -3.25
CA MET A 125 -8.35 -4.68 -4.38
C MET A 125 -9.72 -3.99 -4.37
N PHE A 126 -10.47 -4.04 -3.26
CA PHE A 126 -11.79 -3.41 -3.16
C PHE A 126 -11.71 -1.88 -3.29
N ALA A 127 -10.71 -1.24 -2.68
CA ALA A 127 -10.52 0.20 -2.82
C ALA A 127 -10.21 0.61 -4.27
N SER A 128 -9.52 -0.24 -5.03
CA SER A 128 -9.21 0.00 -6.44
C SER A 128 -10.45 -0.02 -7.32
N PHE A 129 -11.48 -0.82 -6.99
CA PHE A 129 -12.75 -0.84 -7.74
C PHE A 129 -13.46 0.51 -7.77
N ILE A 130 -13.22 1.38 -6.78
CA ILE A 130 -13.79 2.75 -6.75
C ILE A 130 -13.34 3.55 -7.98
N GLY A 131 -12.12 3.32 -8.47
CA GLY A 131 -11.62 3.97 -9.69
C GLY A 131 -12.43 3.67 -10.95
N PHE A 132 -13.13 2.52 -10.99
CA PHE A 132 -13.96 2.11 -12.13
C PHE A 132 -15.41 2.58 -12.02
N MET A 133 -15.84 3.14 -10.87
CA MET A 133 -17.21 3.62 -10.71
C MET A 133 -17.43 4.94 -11.49
N PRO A 134 -18.42 5.00 -12.40
CA PRO A 134 -18.59 6.15 -13.33
C PRO A 134 -18.97 7.45 -12.62
N ASN A 135 -19.70 7.38 -11.50
CA ASN A 135 -20.26 8.54 -10.81
C ASN A 135 -19.39 9.06 -9.65
N VAL A 136 -18.25 8.41 -9.37
CA VAL A 136 -17.33 8.86 -8.31
C VAL A 136 -16.32 9.83 -8.92
N THR A 137 -16.27 11.04 -8.40
CA THR A 137 -15.30 12.07 -8.81
C THR A 137 -14.22 12.24 -7.74
N LEU A 138 -13.04 12.71 -8.13
CA LEU A 138 -11.95 13.01 -7.21
C LEU A 138 -12.27 14.30 -6.42
N THR A 139 -13.13 14.17 -5.41
CA THR A 139 -13.41 15.25 -4.45
C THR A 139 -12.28 15.36 -3.42
N ARG A 140 -12.20 16.48 -2.71
CA ARG A 140 -11.21 16.71 -1.66
C ARG A 140 -11.18 15.60 -0.59
N ASN A 141 -12.35 15.08 -0.23
CA ASN A 141 -12.47 13.99 0.74
C ASN A 141 -11.96 12.66 0.17
N MET A 142 -12.27 12.36 -1.10
CA MET A 142 -11.76 11.16 -1.78
C MET A 142 -10.25 11.20 -2.02
N ALA A 143 -9.67 12.39 -2.19
CA ALA A 143 -8.23 12.57 -2.32
C ALA A 143 -7.43 12.20 -1.06
N LEU A 144 -8.09 12.12 0.11
CA LEU A 144 -7.47 11.67 1.37
C LEU A 144 -7.54 10.15 1.57
N VAL A 145 -8.38 9.42 0.83
CA VAL A 145 -8.53 7.98 0.98
C VAL A 145 -7.41 7.26 0.21
N PRO A 146 -6.48 6.57 0.89
CA PRO A 146 -5.39 5.88 0.22
C PRO A 146 -5.92 4.81 -0.75
N VAL A 147 -5.17 4.46 -1.78
CA VAL A 147 -5.53 3.56 -2.87
C VAL A 147 -6.59 4.16 -3.82
N ALA A 148 -7.78 4.50 -3.31
CA ALA A 148 -8.86 5.07 -4.13
C ALA A 148 -8.45 6.41 -4.78
N ASN A 149 -7.71 7.23 -4.05
CA ASN A 149 -7.22 8.52 -4.54
C ASN A 149 -6.31 8.39 -5.76
N ILE A 150 -5.43 7.39 -5.77
CA ILE A 150 -4.52 7.13 -6.90
C ILE A 150 -5.30 6.62 -8.10
N CYS A 151 -6.22 5.67 -7.89
CA CYS A 151 -7.03 5.13 -8.99
C CYS A 151 -7.88 6.20 -9.65
N LEU A 152 -8.52 7.08 -8.86
CA LEU A 152 -9.30 8.21 -9.37
C LEU A 152 -8.40 9.25 -10.05
N LEU A 153 -7.22 9.53 -9.49
CA LEU A 153 -6.26 10.47 -10.09
C LEU A 153 -5.77 9.96 -11.44
N ILE A 154 -5.38 8.69 -11.56
CA ILE A 154 -4.95 8.09 -12.82
C ILE A 154 -6.07 8.17 -13.85
N ARG A 155 -7.31 7.86 -13.47
CA ARG A 155 -8.48 7.98 -14.36
C ARG A 155 -8.66 9.42 -14.86
N ASP A 156 -8.60 10.40 -13.97
CA ASP A 156 -8.79 11.82 -14.33
C ASP A 156 -7.63 12.34 -15.21
N LEU A 157 -6.40 11.91 -14.96
CA LEU A 157 -5.24 12.23 -15.79
C LEU A 157 -5.36 11.63 -17.20
N LEU A 158 -5.83 10.38 -17.32
CA LEU A 158 -6.07 9.74 -18.61
C LEU A 158 -7.23 10.39 -19.36
N ALA A 159 -8.20 10.99 -18.65
CA ALA A 159 -9.28 11.79 -19.22
C ALA A 159 -8.86 13.24 -19.53
N PHE A 160 -7.58 13.58 -19.41
CA PHE A 160 -7.02 14.95 -19.58
C PHE A 160 -7.63 16.01 -18.66
N LYS A 161 -8.16 15.60 -17.52
CA LYS A 161 -8.63 16.49 -16.46
C LYS A 161 -7.50 16.80 -15.49
N PHE A 162 -6.65 17.78 -15.83
CA PHE A 162 -5.53 18.17 -14.99
C PHE A 162 -6.00 19.16 -13.91
N SER A 163 -6.03 18.71 -12.66
CA SER A 163 -6.25 19.53 -11.50
C SER A 163 -5.00 19.52 -10.63
N PHE A 164 -4.23 20.60 -10.66
CA PHE A 164 -2.99 20.71 -9.88
C PHE A 164 -3.24 20.53 -8.39
N SER A 165 -4.34 21.08 -7.88
CA SER A 165 -4.74 20.93 -6.47
C SER A 165 -4.97 19.47 -6.10
N SER A 166 -5.67 18.69 -6.93
CA SER A 166 -5.92 17.27 -6.67
C SER A 166 -4.64 16.44 -6.68
N ILE A 167 -3.76 16.69 -7.63
CA ILE A 167 -2.45 16.03 -7.73
C ILE A 167 -1.63 16.25 -6.45
N THR A 168 -1.54 17.51 -6.00
CA THR A 168 -0.78 17.87 -4.79
C THR A 168 -1.36 17.22 -3.54
N ILE A 169 -2.69 17.23 -3.37
CA ILE A 169 -3.34 16.61 -2.22
C ILE A 169 -3.11 15.09 -2.20
N VAL A 170 -3.27 14.41 -3.34
CA VAL A 170 -3.05 12.96 -3.45
C VAL A 170 -1.60 12.59 -3.16
N LEU A 171 -0.63 13.31 -3.73
CA LEU A 171 0.78 13.06 -3.48
C LEU A 171 1.12 13.27 -2.00
N PHE A 172 0.71 14.39 -1.43
CA PHE A 172 0.96 14.73 -0.03
C PHE A 172 0.34 13.70 0.92
N SER A 173 -0.92 13.28 0.67
CA SER A 173 -1.59 12.29 1.51
C SER A 173 -0.88 10.94 1.47
N ASN A 174 -0.45 10.46 0.29
CA ASN A 174 0.27 9.18 0.19
C ASN A 174 1.65 9.22 0.87
N VAL A 175 2.39 10.33 0.72
CA VAL A 175 3.67 10.52 1.43
C VAL A 175 3.46 10.59 2.93
N ALA A 176 2.44 11.31 3.41
CA ALA A 176 2.12 11.40 4.83
C ALA A 176 1.76 10.02 5.42
N TYR A 177 0.93 9.24 4.74
CA TYR A 177 0.61 7.86 5.15
C TYR A 177 1.84 6.95 5.11
N GLY A 178 2.72 7.10 4.11
CA GLY A 178 3.98 6.38 4.03
C GLY A 178 4.88 6.66 5.23
N ILE A 179 5.05 7.94 5.60
CA ILE A 179 5.83 8.34 6.79
C ILE A 179 5.21 7.76 8.07
N ILE A 180 3.90 7.87 8.24
CA ILE A 180 3.20 7.30 9.40
C ILE A 180 3.43 5.79 9.47
N ALA A 181 3.30 5.07 8.35
CA ALA A 181 3.52 3.62 8.31
C ALA A 181 4.96 3.24 8.69
N VAL A 182 5.96 3.99 8.22
CA VAL A 182 7.38 3.77 8.59
C VAL A 182 7.63 4.05 10.07
N LEU A 183 7.04 5.13 10.64
CA LEU A 183 7.14 5.43 12.07
C LEU A 183 6.50 4.34 12.94
N VAL A 184 5.34 3.84 12.52
CA VAL A 184 4.67 2.72 13.18
C VAL A 184 5.54 1.46 13.12
N LEU A 185 6.11 1.15 11.95
CA LEU A 185 7.03 0.03 11.77
C LEU A 185 8.23 0.14 12.73
N GLY A 186 8.86 1.31 12.82
CA GLY A 186 9.97 1.56 13.74
C GLY A 186 9.58 1.33 15.20
N LYS A 187 8.38 1.77 15.60
CA LYS A 187 7.87 1.56 16.96
C LYS A 187 7.55 0.09 17.25
N LEU A 188 7.00 -0.62 16.28
CA LEU A 188 6.70 -2.04 16.41
C LEU A 188 7.96 -2.89 16.65
N TYR A 189 9.01 -2.65 15.89
CA TYR A 189 10.27 -3.40 16.05
C TYR A 189 11.04 -3.07 17.33
N ASN A 190 10.88 -1.86 17.88
CA ASN A 190 11.47 -1.51 19.19
C ASN A 190 10.74 -2.18 20.37
N SER A 191 9.62 -2.84 20.14
CA SER A 191 8.92 -3.60 21.16
C SER A 191 9.62 -4.95 21.36
N GLU A 192 10.21 -5.17 22.54
CA GLU A 192 10.89 -6.42 22.93
C GLU A 192 9.96 -7.64 22.81
N ALA A 193 8.66 -7.45 23.01
CA ALA A 193 7.65 -8.49 22.85
C ALA A 193 7.56 -9.05 21.44
N ILE A 194 7.94 -8.28 20.41
CA ILE A 194 7.94 -8.72 19.01
C ILE A 194 9.27 -9.42 18.67
N LEU A 195 10.38 -8.94 19.22
CA LEU A 195 11.71 -9.51 18.94
C LEU A 195 11.95 -10.83 19.69
N PHE A 196 11.56 -10.87 20.98
CA PHE A 196 11.89 -11.99 21.88
C PHE A 196 10.64 -12.71 22.39
N GLY A 197 9.44 -12.27 22.05
CA GLY A 197 8.21 -12.87 22.53
C GLY A 197 8.12 -14.33 22.08
N ASP A 198 8.24 -15.24 23.03
CA ASP A 198 7.65 -16.55 22.94
C ASP A 198 6.18 -16.32 22.61
N GLY A 199 5.85 -16.43 21.33
CA GLY A 199 4.53 -16.07 20.85
C GLY A 199 3.46 -17.04 21.30
N THR A 200 3.22 -17.08 22.57
CA THR A 200 2.00 -17.62 23.19
C THR A 200 0.84 -16.64 23.11
N GLY A 201 1.06 -15.44 22.53
CA GLY A 201 -0.04 -14.67 21.99
C GLY A 201 -0.62 -15.41 20.79
N ASN A 202 -1.44 -16.42 21.03
CA ASN A 202 -2.41 -16.87 20.07
C ASN A 202 -3.12 -15.61 19.59
N VAL A 203 -2.80 -15.13 18.40
CA VAL A 203 -3.65 -14.16 17.69
C VAL A 203 -4.90 -14.96 17.33
N GLN A 204 -5.74 -15.21 18.34
CA GLN A 204 -7.08 -15.71 18.14
C GLN A 204 -7.84 -14.55 17.50
N ILE A 205 -7.98 -14.62 16.19
CA ILE A 205 -8.74 -13.68 15.38
C ILE A 205 -10.17 -13.50 15.89
N PHE A 206 -10.63 -14.42 16.74
CA PHE A 206 -11.89 -14.37 17.47
C PHE A 206 -11.67 -14.81 18.93
N GLU A 207 -11.23 -13.90 19.76
CA GLU A 207 -11.30 -14.13 21.21
C GLU A 207 -12.75 -14.03 21.67
N ARG A 208 -13.22 -15.11 22.28
CA ARG A 208 -14.58 -15.17 22.83
C ARG A 208 -14.71 -14.09 23.90
N ARG A 209 -15.73 -13.25 23.81
CA ARG A 209 -16.00 -12.07 24.67
C ARG A 209 -15.88 -12.34 26.18
N SER A 210 -15.92 -13.62 26.60
CA SER A 210 -15.76 -14.06 27.98
C SER A 210 -14.32 -13.99 28.51
N ASN A 211 -13.31 -13.93 27.66
CA ASN A 211 -11.89 -13.91 28.04
C ASN A 211 -11.27 -12.51 27.99
N MET A 212 -12.03 -11.50 27.58
CA MET A 212 -11.56 -10.12 27.57
C MET A 212 -11.44 -9.56 28.98
N ILE A 213 -10.25 -9.19 29.40
CA ILE A 213 -10.01 -8.47 30.64
C ILE A 213 -10.56 -7.05 30.46
N LYS A 214 -11.56 -6.68 31.27
CA LYS A 214 -12.13 -5.32 31.25
C LYS A 214 -11.03 -4.29 31.53
N GLY A 215 -10.72 -3.43 30.55
CA GLY A 215 -9.69 -2.39 30.65
C GLY A 215 -8.34 -2.76 30.03
N GLY A 216 -8.20 -3.92 29.39
CA GLY A 216 -7.02 -4.29 28.60
C GLY A 216 -6.93 -3.50 27.30
N VAL A 217 -5.70 -3.16 26.91
CA VAL A 217 -5.42 -2.57 25.57
C VAL A 217 -5.78 -3.62 24.53
N PRO A 218 -6.55 -3.28 23.45
CA PRO A 218 -6.89 -4.22 22.40
C PRO A 218 -5.63 -4.88 21.84
N SER A 219 -5.70 -6.17 21.56
CA SER A 219 -4.58 -6.91 21.00
C SER A 219 -4.24 -6.34 19.62
N VAL A 220 -2.96 -6.44 19.25
CA VAL A 220 -2.51 -5.94 17.95
C VAL A 220 -3.24 -6.63 16.80
N GLY A 221 -3.67 -7.88 16.98
CA GLY A 221 -4.52 -8.61 16.04
C GLY A 221 -5.88 -7.94 15.85
N ASP A 222 -6.49 -7.45 16.93
CA ASP A 222 -7.77 -6.73 16.85
C ASP A 222 -7.59 -5.38 16.15
N ALA A 223 -6.46 -4.70 16.39
CA ALA A 223 -6.14 -3.45 15.69
C ALA A 223 -5.93 -3.68 14.18
N CYS A 224 -5.25 -4.76 13.79
CA CYS A 224 -5.05 -5.13 12.38
C CYS A 224 -6.35 -5.52 11.66
N LEU A 225 -7.35 -6.04 12.37
CA LEU A 225 -8.67 -6.33 11.81
C LEU A 225 -9.57 -5.09 11.75
N VAL A 226 -9.52 -4.25 12.79
CA VAL A 226 -10.34 -3.04 12.87
C VAL A 226 -9.90 -1.99 11.86
N LEU A 227 -8.59 -1.84 11.62
CA LEU A 227 -8.05 -0.81 10.73
C LEU A 227 -8.54 -0.97 9.27
N PRO A 228 -8.52 -2.18 8.64
CA PRO A 228 -9.12 -2.39 7.32
C PRO A 228 -10.62 -2.13 7.30
N VAL A 229 -11.35 -2.57 8.33
CA VAL A 229 -12.80 -2.38 8.40
C VAL A 229 -13.15 -0.89 8.52
N VAL A 230 -12.42 -0.14 9.35
CA VAL A 230 -12.59 1.32 9.50
C VAL A 230 -12.26 2.04 8.19
N LEU A 231 -11.19 1.64 7.48
CA LEU A 231 -10.85 2.20 6.18
C LEU A 231 -11.95 1.94 5.14
N VAL A 232 -12.48 0.73 5.07
CA VAL A 232 -13.59 0.39 4.18
C VAL A 232 -14.83 1.22 4.52
N LEU A 233 -15.18 1.34 5.80
CA LEU A 233 -16.30 2.16 6.24
C LEU A 233 -16.10 3.65 5.93
N MET A 234 -14.90 4.18 6.09
CA MET A 234 -14.57 5.56 5.68
C MET A 234 -14.71 5.77 4.17
N ILE A 235 -14.30 4.79 3.37
CA ILE A 235 -14.45 4.81 1.92
C ILE A 235 -15.94 4.85 1.55
N TYR A 236 -16.75 3.97 2.15
CA TYR A 236 -18.19 3.96 1.91
C TYR A 236 -18.87 5.24 2.39
N ALA A 237 -18.56 5.72 3.59
CA ALA A 237 -19.12 6.95 4.13
C ALA A 237 -18.74 8.18 3.28
N GLY A 238 -17.49 8.26 2.81
CA GLY A 238 -17.03 9.30 1.89
C GLY A 238 -17.74 9.24 0.54
N GLY A 239 -17.98 8.04 0.00
CA GLY A 239 -18.74 7.83 -1.23
C GLY A 239 -20.19 8.26 -1.13
N PHE A 240 -20.86 7.94 -0.03
CA PHE A 240 -22.24 8.41 0.22
C PHE A 240 -22.33 9.92 0.45
N ALA A 241 -21.33 10.53 1.09
CA ALA A 241 -21.30 11.98 1.31
C ALA A 241 -21.03 12.77 0.03
N SER A 242 -20.37 12.19 -0.96
CA SER A 242 -20.11 12.83 -2.26
C SER A 242 -21.22 12.61 -3.29
N ALA A 243 -22.18 11.72 -3.01
CA ALA A 243 -23.31 11.42 -3.89
C ALA A 243 -24.56 12.30 -3.61
N LYS A 244 -24.48 13.20 -2.62
CA LYS A 244 -25.44 14.29 -2.37
C LYS A 244 -24.83 15.62 -2.83
#